data_ef2a9f47faf204fb5fb3490c28eeb082
#
_entry.id   ef2a9f47faf204fb5fb3490c28eeb082
#
_cell.length_a   1.000
_cell.length_b   1.000
_cell.length_c   1.000
_cell.angle_alpha   90.00
_cell.angle_beta   90.00
_cell.angle_gamma   90.00
#
_symmetry.space_group_name_H-M   'P 1'
#
loop_
_entity.id
_entity.type
_entity.pdbx_description
1 polymer ?
#
loop_
_entity_poly.entity_id
_entity_poly.type
_entity_poly.pdbx_seq_one_letter_code
_entity_poly.pdbx_strand_id
1 'polypeptide(L)'
;MRNVIDNDKIEIIARPNNAQPKQIADVAHPTFKHLQKTISGFKKNIVVAPYLMVGASDSRYFTSLTSQVFRFIPFTDIEGLHGVNERISGEEFKNGIRFYYYFMKNYNE
;
A
#
# COMPACT_ATOMS: atom_id res chain seq x y z
N MET A 1 23.17 -13.83 -1.28
CA MET A 1 22.72 -14.38 -2.56
C MET A 1 23.77 -15.28 -3.22
N ARG A 2 25.00 -14.83 -3.48
CA ARG A 2 26.03 -15.69 -4.11
C ARG A 2 26.24 -17.02 -3.39
N ASN A 3 26.37 -17.00 -2.06
CA ASN A 3 26.55 -18.21 -1.24
C ASN A 3 25.34 -19.17 -1.19
N VAL A 4 24.16 -18.72 -1.67
CA VAL A 4 22.95 -19.54 -1.74
C VAL A 4 22.79 -20.18 -3.10
N ILE A 5 23.22 -19.48 -4.17
CA ILE A 5 23.14 -19.99 -5.54
C ILE A 5 24.26 -20.99 -5.81
N ASP A 6 25.45 -20.75 -5.24
CA ASP A 6 26.66 -21.63 -5.32
C ASP A 6 26.89 -22.26 -6.71
N ASN A 7 26.83 -21.40 -7.73
CA ASN A 7 27.00 -21.79 -9.13
C ASN A 7 27.78 -20.72 -9.91
N ASP A 8 28.99 -21.02 -10.27
CA ASP A 8 29.90 -20.11 -10.99
C ASP A 8 29.46 -19.74 -12.40
N LYS A 9 28.52 -20.50 -12.97
CA LYS A 9 27.96 -20.22 -14.30
C LYS A 9 26.83 -19.16 -14.26
N ILE A 10 26.41 -18.73 -13.07
CA ILE A 10 25.38 -17.73 -12.87
C ILE A 10 26.02 -16.39 -12.50
N GLU A 11 25.93 -15.44 -13.41
CA GLU A 11 26.30 -14.06 -13.13
C GLU A 11 25.17 -13.32 -12.40
N ILE A 12 25.47 -12.75 -11.23
CA ILE A 12 24.54 -11.93 -10.47
C ILE A 12 24.87 -10.46 -10.74
N ILE A 13 24.03 -9.82 -11.56
CA ILE A 13 24.16 -8.41 -11.90
C ILE A 13 23.18 -7.60 -11.07
N ALA A 14 23.69 -6.75 -10.18
CA ALA A 14 22.85 -5.78 -9.47
C ALA A 14 22.50 -4.61 -10.39
N ARG A 15 21.23 -4.29 -10.52
CA ARG A 15 20.82 -3.09 -11.26
C ARG A 15 21.26 -1.84 -10.50
N PRO A 16 21.84 -0.83 -11.16
CA PRO A 16 22.42 0.35 -10.49
C PRO A 16 21.42 1.18 -9.66
N ASN A 17 20.13 1.06 -9.95
CA ASN A 17 19.07 1.83 -9.28
C ASN A 17 18.19 0.97 -8.37
N ASN A 18 18.70 -0.08 -7.75
CA ASN A 18 17.97 -0.86 -6.78
C ASN A 18 17.60 0.02 -5.56
N ALA A 19 16.30 0.21 -5.36
CA ALA A 19 15.81 0.89 -4.16
C ALA A 19 16.08 0.02 -2.93
N GLN A 20 16.69 0.61 -1.91
CA GLN A 20 16.83 -0.06 -0.61
C GLN A 20 15.48 -0.17 0.08
N PRO A 21 15.27 -1.22 0.90
CA PRO A 21 14.09 -1.31 1.75
C PRO A 21 13.90 -0.04 2.56
N LYS A 22 12.66 0.44 2.65
CA LYS A 22 12.33 1.62 3.44
C LYS A 22 11.89 1.21 4.84
N GLN A 23 11.91 2.17 5.76
CA GLN A 23 11.42 1.97 7.10
C GLN A 23 9.95 1.53 7.07
N ILE A 24 9.61 0.57 7.91
CA ILE A 24 8.23 0.13 8.11
C ILE A 24 7.50 1.20 8.92
N ALA A 25 6.32 1.59 8.47
CA ALA A 25 5.49 2.57 9.19
C ALA A 25 5.00 2.01 10.53
N ASP A 26 4.92 2.86 11.53
CA ASP A 26 4.48 2.49 12.88
C ASP A 26 2.96 2.36 12.94
N VAL A 27 2.47 1.17 13.21
CA VAL A 27 1.03 0.88 13.37
C VAL A 27 0.43 1.42 14.68
N ALA A 28 1.27 1.82 15.63
CA ALA A 28 0.80 2.51 16.84
C ALA A 28 0.56 4.00 16.60
N HIS A 29 1.10 4.55 15.50
CA HIS A 29 1.01 5.97 15.18
C HIS A 29 -0.45 6.43 14.97
N PRO A 30 -0.84 7.65 15.38
CA PRO A 30 -2.19 8.19 15.22
C PRO A 30 -2.71 8.12 13.78
N THR A 31 -1.87 8.36 12.78
CA THR A 31 -2.24 8.25 11.36
C THR A 31 -2.77 6.87 10.99
N PHE A 32 -2.13 5.78 11.49
CA PHE A 32 -2.66 4.43 11.26
C PHE A 32 -4.00 4.22 11.94
N LYS A 33 -4.15 4.71 13.19
CA LYS A 33 -5.41 4.62 13.93
C LYS A 33 -6.53 5.38 13.24
N HIS A 34 -6.23 6.55 12.65
CA HIS A 34 -7.18 7.30 11.84
C HIS A 34 -7.61 6.51 10.61
N LEU A 35 -6.66 5.93 9.85
CA LEU A 35 -6.94 5.07 8.71
C LEU A 35 -7.81 3.86 9.11
N GLN A 36 -7.43 3.16 10.18
CA GLN A 36 -8.18 2.02 10.72
C GLN A 36 -9.62 2.39 11.08
N LYS A 37 -9.81 3.52 11.78
CA LYS A 37 -11.14 4.04 12.14
C LYS A 37 -11.97 4.37 10.90
N THR A 38 -11.37 5.02 9.90
CA THR A 38 -12.06 5.37 8.66
C THR A 38 -12.48 4.11 7.90
N ILE A 39 -11.62 3.12 7.76
CA ILE A 39 -11.94 1.85 7.09
C ILE A 39 -13.10 1.15 7.80
N SER A 40 -13.04 1.02 9.13
CA SER A 40 -14.10 0.37 9.93
C SER A 40 -15.42 1.13 9.89
N GLY A 41 -15.39 2.44 9.68
CA GLY A 41 -16.59 3.26 9.49
C GLY A 41 -17.27 3.04 8.13
N PHE A 42 -16.46 2.77 7.11
CA PHE A 42 -16.95 2.52 5.74
C PHE A 42 -17.39 1.09 5.49
N LYS A 43 -16.66 0.13 6.01
CA LYS A 43 -16.94 -1.31 5.83
C LYS A 43 -17.30 -1.90 7.19
N LYS A 44 -18.54 -2.31 7.35
CA LYS A 44 -19.00 -2.95 8.59
C LYS A 44 -18.57 -4.41 8.65
N ASN A 45 -18.45 -4.93 9.85
CA ASN A 45 -18.13 -6.35 10.12
C ASN A 45 -16.80 -6.83 9.51
N ILE A 46 -15.80 -5.94 9.50
CA ILE A 46 -14.44 -6.26 9.06
C ILE A 46 -13.44 -6.05 10.19
N VAL A 47 -12.35 -6.80 10.13
CA VAL A 47 -11.17 -6.57 10.97
C VAL A 47 -10.11 -5.88 10.12
N VAL A 48 -9.60 -4.75 10.60
CA VAL A 48 -8.51 -4.03 9.94
C VAL A 48 -7.20 -4.40 10.60
N ALA A 49 -6.36 -5.12 9.88
CA ALA A 49 -5.03 -5.54 10.33
C ALA A 49 -3.95 -5.02 9.38
N PRO A 50 -2.77 -4.63 9.89
CA PRO A 50 -1.64 -4.30 9.06
C PRO A 50 -1.03 -5.57 8.45
N TYR A 51 -0.47 -5.46 7.25
CA TYR A 51 0.37 -6.48 6.67
C TYR A 51 1.56 -5.85 5.92
N LEU A 52 2.62 -6.62 5.70
CA LEU A 52 3.79 -6.14 4.99
C LEU A 52 3.58 -6.28 3.48
N MET A 53 3.42 -5.15 2.80
CA MET A 53 3.34 -5.11 1.35
C MET A 53 4.74 -5.15 0.73
N VAL A 54 5.09 -6.24 0.07
CA VAL A 54 6.42 -6.42 -0.56
C VAL A 54 6.49 -5.85 -1.99
N GLY A 55 5.36 -5.50 -2.60
CA GLY A 55 5.30 -4.91 -3.93
C GLY A 55 5.82 -3.47 -4.00
N ALA A 56 6.41 -3.09 -5.12
CA ALA A 56 6.79 -1.70 -5.37
C ALA A 56 5.56 -0.85 -5.70
N SER A 57 5.56 0.41 -5.25
CA SER A 57 4.59 1.43 -5.62
C SER A 57 5.21 2.83 -5.52
N ASP A 58 4.52 3.84 -6.01
CA ASP A 58 4.95 5.23 -5.92
C ASP A 58 5.02 5.78 -4.50
N SER A 59 4.44 5.06 -3.53
CA SER A 59 4.59 5.38 -2.11
C SER A 59 6.07 5.52 -1.67
N ARG A 60 7.01 4.88 -2.38
CA ARG A 60 8.46 5.00 -2.13
C ARG A 60 8.99 6.44 -2.21
N TYR A 61 8.34 7.30 -3.01
CA TYR A 61 8.76 8.69 -3.17
C TYR A 61 8.35 9.57 -1.98
N PHE A 62 7.33 9.16 -1.24
CA PHE A 62 6.84 9.89 -0.08
C PHE A 62 7.63 9.61 1.20
N THR A 63 8.48 8.59 1.21
CA THR A 63 9.28 8.24 2.40
C THR A 63 10.36 9.26 2.76
N SER A 64 10.66 10.20 1.87
CA SER A 64 11.51 11.36 2.17
C SER A 64 10.77 12.47 2.93
N LEU A 65 9.45 12.48 2.88
CA LEU A 65 8.58 13.47 3.52
C LEU A 65 8.05 12.99 4.87
N THR A 66 7.81 11.70 5.00
CA THR A 66 7.25 11.10 6.22
C THR A 66 7.66 9.64 6.37
N SER A 67 7.80 9.19 7.62
CA SER A 67 7.96 7.77 7.95
C SER A 67 6.63 7.00 7.97
N GLN A 68 5.49 7.69 7.92
CA GLN A 68 4.15 7.11 8.05
C GLN A 68 3.49 6.96 6.69
N VAL A 69 4.02 6.02 5.89
CA VAL A 69 3.50 5.72 4.56
C VAL A 69 2.74 4.41 4.60
N PHE A 70 1.42 4.49 4.53
CA PHE A 70 0.52 3.34 4.49
C PHE A 70 -0.02 3.14 3.07
N ARG A 71 -0.16 1.89 2.67
CA ARG A 71 -0.73 1.51 1.38
C ARG A 71 -2.10 0.92 1.62
N PHE A 72 -3.11 1.50 1.01
CA PHE A 72 -4.48 1.05 1.14
C PHE A 72 -5.26 1.36 -0.14
N ILE A 73 -6.09 0.42 -0.55
CA ILE A 73 -7.02 0.56 -1.67
C ILE A 73 -8.43 0.31 -1.13
N PRO A 74 -9.37 1.27 -1.25
CA PRO A 74 -10.74 1.12 -0.75
C PRO A 74 -11.64 0.24 -1.62
N PHE A 75 -11.14 -0.29 -2.72
CA PHE A 75 -11.88 -1.06 -3.71
C PHE A 75 -11.85 -2.57 -3.41
N THR A 76 -12.94 -3.26 -3.70
CA THR A 76 -13.10 -4.71 -3.45
C THR A 76 -13.38 -5.52 -4.71
N ASP A 77 -13.77 -4.88 -5.82
CA ASP A 77 -14.15 -5.56 -7.07
C ASP A 77 -13.20 -5.22 -8.24
N ILE A 78 -11.91 -5.09 -7.95
CA ILE A 78 -10.91 -4.85 -8.99
C ILE A 78 -10.76 -6.13 -9.82
N GLU A 79 -11.01 -6.03 -11.12
CA GLU A 79 -10.80 -7.10 -12.07
C GLU A 79 -9.65 -6.80 -13.01
N GLY A 80 -8.86 -7.82 -13.37
CA GLY A 80 -7.78 -7.72 -14.33
C GLY A 80 -6.62 -6.83 -13.87
N LEU A 81 -6.34 -6.74 -12.57
CA LEU A 81 -5.26 -5.93 -12.01
C LEU A 81 -3.93 -6.20 -12.72
N HIS A 82 -3.31 -5.14 -13.25
CA HIS A 82 -2.11 -5.18 -14.11
C HIS A 82 -2.27 -5.96 -15.42
N GLY A 83 -3.47 -6.27 -15.82
CA GLY A 83 -3.78 -7.01 -17.05
C GLY A 83 -4.54 -6.19 -18.09
N VAL A 84 -4.97 -6.89 -19.13
CA VAL A 84 -5.84 -6.31 -20.16
C VAL A 84 -7.25 -6.17 -19.59
N ASN A 85 -7.91 -5.03 -19.87
CA ASN A 85 -9.25 -4.69 -19.35
C ASN A 85 -9.32 -4.53 -17.83
N GLU A 86 -8.27 -4.02 -17.20
CA GLU A 86 -8.32 -3.64 -15.79
C GLU A 86 -9.47 -2.67 -15.55
N ARG A 87 -10.34 -3.02 -14.61
CA ARG A 87 -11.57 -2.26 -14.35
C ARG A 87 -12.07 -2.42 -12.93
N ILE A 88 -12.88 -1.45 -12.51
CA ILE A 88 -13.70 -1.52 -11.29
C ILE A 88 -15.12 -1.10 -11.63
N SER A 89 -16.10 -1.45 -10.79
CA SER A 89 -17.46 -0.98 -10.98
C SER A 89 -17.59 0.51 -10.72
N GLY A 90 -18.56 1.17 -11.36
CA GLY A 90 -18.86 2.57 -11.12
C GLY A 90 -19.31 2.86 -9.67
N GLU A 91 -19.89 1.86 -9.00
CA GLU A 91 -20.27 1.97 -7.58
C GLU A 91 -19.05 1.95 -6.66
N GLU A 92 -18.10 1.02 -6.88
CA GLU A 92 -16.84 0.99 -6.11
C GLU A 92 -16.00 2.25 -6.34
N PHE A 93 -15.99 2.78 -7.55
CA PHE A 93 -15.31 4.05 -7.84
C PHE A 93 -15.89 5.21 -7.02
N LYS A 94 -17.21 5.34 -6.96
CA LYS A 94 -17.91 6.34 -6.13
C LYS A 94 -17.62 6.13 -4.64
N ASN A 95 -17.62 4.89 -4.18
CA ASN A 95 -17.31 4.54 -2.80
C ASN A 95 -15.86 4.89 -2.43
N GLY A 96 -14.92 4.69 -3.34
CA GLY A 96 -13.53 5.12 -3.17
C GLY A 96 -13.40 6.62 -3.03
N ILE A 97 -14.09 7.42 -3.87
CA ILE A 97 -14.11 8.88 -3.74
C ILE A 97 -14.66 9.30 -2.37
N ARG A 98 -15.76 8.71 -1.94
CA ARG A 98 -16.34 8.99 -0.61
C ARG A 98 -15.39 8.63 0.51
N PHE A 99 -14.71 7.48 0.42
CA PHE A 99 -13.71 7.07 1.42
C PHE A 99 -12.61 8.11 1.57
N TYR A 100 -11.96 8.51 0.49
CA TYR A 100 -10.88 9.50 0.53
C TYR A 100 -11.36 10.87 0.99
N TYR A 101 -12.56 11.30 0.60
CA TYR A 101 -13.15 12.54 1.09
C TYR A 101 -13.31 12.51 2.62
N TYR A 102 -13.88 11.44 3.18
CA TYR A 102 -14.04 11.32 4.63
C TYR A 102 -12.71 11.17 5.37
N PHE A 103 -11.79 10.42 4.80
CA PHE A 103 -10.44 10.27 5.36
C PHE A 103 -9.76 11.64 5.52
N MET A 104 -9.73 12.44 4.45
CA MET A 104 -9.10 13.75 4.47
C MET A 104 -9.85 14.76 5.35
N LYS A 105 -11.18 14.79 5.25
CA LYS A 105 -12.02 15.74 6.01
C LYS A 105 -11.91 15.57 7.52
N ASN A 106 -11.75 14.33 7.97
CA ASN A 106 -11.69 14.00 9.40
C ASN A 106 -10.26 13.79 9.91
N TYR A 107 -9.26 14.07 9.10
CA TYR A 107 -7.87 14.03 9.50
C TYR A 107 -7.55 15.34 10.26
N ASN A 108 -7.43 15.22 11.57
CA ASN A 108 -6.97 16.32 12.43
C ASN A 108 -5.52 16.01 12.79
N GLU A 109 -4.63 16.94 12.48
CA GLU A 109 -3.23 16.90 12.90
C GLU A 109 -3.07 17.02 14.41
#